data_7e4837d2dbe96660fbff13a6b3417762
#
_entry.id   7e4837d2dbe96660fbff13a6b3417762
#
_cell.length_a   1.000
_cell.length_b   1.000
_cell.length_c   1.000
_cell.angle_alpha   90.00
_cell.angle_beta   90.00
_cell.angle_gamma   90.00
#
_symmetry.space_group_name_H-M   'P 1'
#
loop_
_entity.id
_entity.type
_entity.pdbx_description
1 polymer ?
#
loop_
_entity_poly.entity_id
_entity_poly.type
_entity_poly.pdbx_seq_one_letter_code
_entity_poly.pdbx_strand_id
1 'polypeptide(L)'
;MNCFFRFPPLIVIATFVAVSPLRSEETRDLLIVAGQSNAVGFDAPATEFPADPSDETILFWWRCGDPPPDRHDSMGGAGWTTLRPQPLGQPLTRESAAAAKPPHPDAKRQYGNFAKAEGGFGPEITFARTLMAVAPRPLAVLKVAFSGTSVAKDWDPTLRDPDGACYRALVEEYRKAIAAAKSEGIILRPRALTWVQGESDATAQHAPLYEANLRAMLERLRRDLNAPDLVILLGLNTRFGNGKNPHMPDVIAAQKAVAEALAHCAYVDTSGAETLPPSHTHFTAAGTLEIGKRYAEAFRLEEESQAR
;
A
#
# COMPACT_ATOMS: atom_id res chain seq x y z
N MET A 1 63.37 34.94 55.11
CA MET A 1 62.42 33.79 54.96
C MET A 1 61.31 34.27 54.04
N ASN A 2 61.40 33.98 52.74
CA ASN A 2 60.37 34.38 51.73
C ASN A 2 59.52 33.17 51.37
N CYS A 3 58.28 33.12 51.86
CA CYS A 3 57.29 32.12 51.41
C CYS A 3 56.68 32.54 50.08
N PHE A 4 57.00 31.80 49.04
CA PHE A 4 56.28 31.87 47.74
C PHE A 4 55.05 30.97 47.78
N PHE A 5 53.87 31.56 47.76
CA PHE A 5 52.62 30.82 47.52
C PHE A 5 52.47 30.61 46.01
N ARG A 6 52.49 29.35 45.56
CA ARG A 6 52.15 28.92 44.20
C ARG A 6 50.65 28.63 44.16
N PHE A 7 49.89 29.39 43.33
CA PHE A 7 48.53 29.05 42.99
C PHE A 7 48.52 28.01 41.85
N PRO A 8 47.67 26.97 41.89
CA PRO A 8 47.56 26.06 40.80
C PRO A 8 46.80 26.70 39.61
N PRO A 9 47.07 26.33 38.34
CA PRO A 9 46.37 26.86 37.17
C PRO A 9 44.92 26.41 37.15
N LEU A 10 44.02 27.38 36.92
CA LEU A 10 42.59 27.15 36.72
C LEU A 10 42.42 26.57 35.32
N ILE A 11 42.03 25.29 35.23
CA ILE A 11 41.67 24.63 33.97
C ILE A 11 40.22 24.99 33.68
N VAL A 12 39.99 25.88 32.69
CA VAL A 12 38.67 26.16 32.15
C VAL A 12 38.33 25.09 31.12
N ILE A 13 37.46 24.17 31.50
CA ILE A 13 36.88 23.18 30.55
C ILE A 13 35.79 23.90 29.76
N ALA A 14 36.08 24.27 28.53
CA ALA A 14 35.09 24.77 27.61
C ALA A 14 34.23 23.59 27.07
N THR A 15 33.03 23.43 27.59
CA THR A 15 32.05 22.51 27.08
C THR A 15 31.51 23.04 25.74
N PHE A 16 31.98 22.47 24.63
CA PHE A 16 31.37 22.68 23.33
C PHE A 16 30.02 21.96 23.29
N VAL A 17 28.94 22.67 23.44
CA VAL A 17 27.61 22.20 23.08
C VAL A 17 27.56 22.17 21.56
N ALA A 18 27.68 21.00 20.97
CA ALA A 18 27.45 20.81 19.56
C ALA A 18 25.94 21.06 19.27
N VAL A 19 25.62 22.23 18.79
CA VAL A 19 24.31 22.54 18.24
C VAL A 19 24.23 21.82 16.90
N SER A 20 23.57 20.66 16.88
CA SER A 20 23.22 19.99 15.63
C SER A 20 22.37 20.96 14.80
N PRO A 21 22.69 21.20 13.52
CA PRO A 21 21.85 22.04 12.69
C PRO A 21 20.43 21.45 12.67
N LEU A 22 19.43 22.26 12.95
CA LEU A 22 18.02 21.93 12.76
C LEU A 22 17.85 21.53 11.29
N ARG A 23 17.75 20.23 11.03
CA ARG A 23 17.40 19.73 9.71
C ARG A 23 15.99 20.23 9.43
N SER A 24 15.79 20.99 8.37
CA SER A 24 14.44 21.42 7.96
C SER A 24 13.59 20.17 7.73
N GLU A 25 12.44 20.12 8.37
CA GLU A 25 11.50 19.01 8.17
C GLU A 25 11.06 18.98 6.70
N GLU A 26 11.28 17.86 6.04
CA GLU A 26 10.80 17.64 4.67
C GLU A 26 9.38 17.09 4.73
N THR A 27 8.44 17.71 3.99
CA THR A 27 7.08 17.19 3.87
C THR A 27 6.92 16.41 2.57
N ARG A 28 6.34 15.21 2.64
CA ARG A 28 6.00 14.38 1.48
C ARG A 28 4.53 13.99 1.48
N ASP A 29 3.92 14.01 0.30
CA ASP A 29 2.58 13.45 0.12
C ASP A 29 2.64 11.92 0.13
N LEU A 30 1.83 11.29 0.98
CA LEU A 30 1.76 9.84 1.10
C LEU A 30 0.60 9.30 0.28
N LEU A 31 0.93 8.44 -0.68
CA LEU A 31 0.00 7.65 -1.48
C LEU A 31 -0.08 6.25 -0.90
N ILE A 32 -1.30 5.77 -0.62
CA ILE A 32 -1.52 4.43 -0.06
C ILE A 32 -2.13 3.56 -1.17
N VAL A 33 -1.57 2.37 -1.38
CA VAL A 33 -2.13 1.35 -2.28
C VAL A 33 -2.49 0.13 -1.47
N ALA A 34 -3.76 -0.27 -1.50
CA ALA A 34 -4.24 -1.41 -0.76
C ALA A 34 -5.27 -2.20 -1.57
N GLY A 35 -5.52 -3.44 -1.16
CA GLY A 35 -6.47 -4.32 -1.82
C GLY A 35 -5.97 -5.75 -1.96
N GLN A 36 -6.36 -6.41 -3.06
CA GLN A 36 -6.04 -7.81 -3.30
C GLN A 36 -4.97 -8.01 -4.38
N SER A 37 -4.94 -9.16 -5.04
CA SER A 37 -3.88 -9.56 -5.99
C SER A 37 -3.60 -8.54 -7.10
N ASN A 38 -4.60 -7.81 -7.58
CA ASN A 38 -4.42 -6.73 -8.55
C ASN A 38 -3.78 -5.47 -7.94
N ALA A 39 -3.90 -5.24 -6.62
CA ALA A 39 -3.12 -4.24 -5.89
C ALA A 39 -1.69 -4.72 -5.64
N VAL A 40 -1.49 -6.01 -5.38
CA VAL A 40 -0.15 -6.62 -5.31
C VAL A 40 0.60 -6.45 -6.64
N GLY A 41 -0.10 -6.60 -7.78
CA GLY A 41 0.50 -6.72 -9.10
C GLY A 41 0.95 -8.15 -9.37
N PHE A 42 0.09 -9.12 -9.04
CA PHE A 42 0.40 -10.56 -9.03
C PHE A 42 1.04 -11.06 -10.33
N ASP A 43 0.49 -10.67 -11.48
CA ASP A 43 0.97 -11.05 -12.82
C ASP A 43 1.74 -9.92 -13.54
N ALA A 44 2.28 -8.94 -12.80
CA ALA A 44 3.19 -7.93 -13.33
C ALA A 44 4.62 -8.22 -12.83
N PRO A 45 5.42 -9.05 -13.57
CA PRO A 45 6.70 -9.53 -13.11
C PRO A 45 7.76 -8.42 -13.05
N ALA A 46 8.69 -8.54 -12.12
CA ALA A 46 9.78 -7.57 -11.94
C ALA A 46 10.66 -7.38 -13.19
N THR A 47 10.72 -8.38 -14.06
CA THR A 47 11.46 -8.31 -15.35
C THR A 47 10.82 -7.35 -16.36
N GLU A 48 9.55 -7.02 -16.19
CA GLU A 48 8.82 -6.07 -17.05
C GLU A 48 8.71 -4.68 -16.39
N PHE A 49 9.37 -4.45 -15.26
CA PHE A 49 9.40 -3.16 -14.60
C PHE A 49 10.09 -2.11 -15.47
N PRO A 50 9.40 -1.04 -15.86
CA PRO A 50 9.99 0.00 -16.68
C PRO A 50 10.73 1.00 -15.80
N ALA A 51 12.03 0.80 -15.55
CA ALA A 51 12.83 1.68 -14.71
C ALA A 51 12.77 3.14 -15.18
N ASP A 52 12.68 4.07 -14.22
CA ASP A 52 12.60 5.51 -14.46
C ASP A 52 13.46 6.26 -13.42
N PRO A 53 14.24 7.29 -13.80
CA PRO A 53 15.07 8.05 -12.87
C PRO A 53 14.29 8.68 -11.71
N SER A 54 13.01 9.00 -11.87
CA SER A 54 12.17 9.55 -10.81
C SER A 54 11.96 8.60 -9.63
N ASP A 55 12.13 7.29 -9.86
CA ASP A 55 11.96 6.27 -8.81
C ASP A 55 12.88 6.49 -7.61
N GLU A 56 14.09 6.97 -7.85
CA GLU A 56 15.08 7.23 -6.80
C GLU A 56 14.65 8.33 -5.82
N THR A 57 13.69 9.17 -6.22
CA THR A 57 13.18 10.28 -5.41
C THR A 57 11.89 9.97 -4.67
N ILE A 58 11.22 8.87 -5.02
CA ILE A 58 9.96 8.42 -4.42
C ILE A 58 10.26 7.43 -3.31
N LEU A 59 9.89 7.75 -2.07
CA LEU A 59 10.02 6.81 -0.96
C LEU A 59 9.00 5.68 -1.10
N PHE A 60 9.41 4.46 -0.74
CA PHE A 60 8.56 3.29 -0.85
C PHE A 60 8.64 2.37 0.37
N TRP A 61 7.46 2.03 0.89
CA TRP A 61 7.25 1.06 1.95
C TRP A 61 6.21 0.04 1.52
N TRP A 62 6.45 -1.26 1.68
CA TRP A 62 5.46 -2.27 1.29
C TRP A 62 5.38 -3.45 2.24
N ARG A 63 4.20 -4.05 2.25
CA ARG A 63 3.91 -5.38 2.75
C ARG A 63 2.90 -6.06 1.83
N CYS A 64 3.28 -7.18 1.20
CA CYS A 64 2.43 -7.94 0.29
C CYS A 64 2.49 -9.42 0.63
N GLY A 65 1.35 -10.10 0.59
CA GLY A 65 1.29 -11.52 0.91
C GLY A 65 -0.06 -12.16 0.59
N ASP A 66 -0.30 -13.29 1.22
CA ASP A 66 -1.59 -13.95 1.31
C ASP A 66 -2.18 -13.77 2.71
N PRO A 67 -3.52 -13.83 2.88
CA PRO A 67 -4.14 -13.79 4.18
C PRO A 67 -3.96 -15.13 4.93
N PRO A 68 -3.82 -15.08 6.27
CA PRO A 68 -3.59 -13.89 7.08
C PRO A 68 -2.15 -13.38 6.93
N PRO A 69 -1.89 -12.07 7.11
CA PRO A 69 -0.53 -11.51 7.09
C PRO A 69 0.40 -12.23 8.06
N ASP A 70 1.60 -12.57 7.61
CA ASP A 70 2.57 -13.29 8.43
C ASP A 70 4.03 -12.83 8.16
N ARG A 71 5.01 -13.50 8.79
CA ARG A 71 6.43 -13.20 8.65
C ARG A 71 7.03 -13.54 7.29
N HIS A 72 6.28 -14.25 6.45
CA HIS A 72 6.72 -14.68 5.12
C HIS A 72 6.27 -13.70 4.02
N ASP A 73 5.48 -12.70 4.37
CA ASP A 73 5.09 -11.64 3.42
C ASP A 73 6.32 -10.97 2.79
N SER A 74 6.19 -10.49 1.57
CA SER A 74 7.17 -9.58 0.99
C SER A 74 7.08 -8.23 1.72
N MET A 75 8.19 -7.78 2.26
CA MET A 75 8.28 -6.53 3.01
C MET A 75 9.54 -5.77 2.65
N GLY A 76 9.50 -4.44 2.70
CA GLY A 76 10.63 -3.55 2.42
C GLY A 76 11.74 -3.54 3.49
N GLY A 77 11.58 -4.34 4.56
CA GLY A 77 12.52 -4.32 5.70
C GLY A 77 12.10 -3.33 6.79
N ALA A 78 13.08 -2.79 7.53
CA ALA A 78 12.83 -1.94 8.70
C ALA A 78 12.73 -0.43 8.38
N GLY A 79 12.80 -0.03 7.12
CA GLY A 79 12.85 1.38 6.72
C GLY A 79 12.31 1.65 5.33
N TRP A 80 12.29 2.93 4.99
CA TRP A 80 11.93 3.40 3.66
C TRP A 80 13.01 3.03 2.64
N THR A 81 12.57 2.63 1.45
CA THR A 81 13.43 2.45 0.27
C THR A 81 12.99 3.42 -0.82
N THR A 82 13.56 3.31 -2.02
CA THR A 82 13.06 3.99 -3.21
C THR A 82 12.09 3.11 -3.98
N LEU A 83 11.26 3.71 -4.84
CA LEU A 83 10.26 2.98 -5.63
C LEU A 83 10.94 1.94 -6.52
N ARG A 84 10.47 0.71 -6.47
CA ARG A 84 11.11 -0.45 -7.10
C ARG A 84 10.18 -1.65 -7.19
N PRO A 85 10.48 -2.66 -8.01
CA PRO A 85 9.81 -3.96 -7.92
C PRO A 85 10.02 -4.58 -6.54
N GLN A 86 9.00 -5.30 -6.07
CA GLN A 86 9.08 -6.01 -4.81
C GLN A 86 9.56 -7.45 -5.04
N PRO A 87 10.53 -7.94 -4.25
CA PRO A 87 10.92 -9.35 -4.28
C PRO A 87 9.81 -10.22 -3.68
N LEU A 88 9.90 -11.52 -3.89
CA LEU A 88 9.11 -12.48 -3.11
C LEU A 88 9.38 -12.29 -1.61
N GLY A 89 8.41 -12.70 -0.81
CA GLY A 89 8.60 -12.85 0.63
C GLY A 89 9.57 -13.98 0.96
N GLN A 90 9.80 -14.20 2.25
CA GLN A 90 10.67 -15.30 2.68
C GLN A 90 9.98 -16.65 2.43
N PRO A 91 10.60 -17.58 1.71
CA PRO A 91 10.00 -18.87 1.46
C PRO A 91 9.84 -19.66 2.77
N LEU A 92 8.70 -20.31 2.96
CA LEU A 92 8.58 -21.42 3.89
C LEU A 92 9.50 -22.52 3.40
N THR A 93 10.44 -22.94 4.22
CA THR A 93 11.10 -24.21 3.96
C THR A 93 10.07 -25.34 4.08
N ARG A 94 10.27 -26.43 3.34
CA ARG A 94 9.39 -27.60 3.40
C ARG A 94 9.25 -28.13 4.83
N GLU A 95 10.29 -27.97 5.64
CA GLU A 95 10.36 -28.35 7.05
C GLU A 95 9.53 -27.42 7.94
N SER A 96 9.60 -26.12 7.75
CA SER A 96 8.80 -25.15 8.53
C SER A 96 7.30 -25.23 8.21
N ALA A 97 6.93 -25.55 6.96
CA ALA A 97 5.55 -25.77 6.56
C ALA A 97 4.98 -27.06 7.18
N ALA A 98 5.80 -28.13 7.26
CA ALA A 98 5.41 -29.39 7.88
C ALA A 98 5.33 -29.32 9.42
N ALA A 99 6.12 -28.43 10.04
CA ALA A 99 6.15 -28.24 11.50
C ALA A 99 5.04 -27.31 12.02
N ALA A 100 4.38 -26.55 11.15
CA ALA A 100 3.26 -25.68 11.53
C ALA A 100 2.07 -26.52 12.02
N LYS A 101 1.42 -26.10 13.11
CA LYS A 101 0.20 -26.75 13.63
C LYS A 101 -0.96 -25.74 13.59
N PRO A 102 -2.01 -25.95 12.74
CA PRO A 102 -2.10 -27.03 11.73
C PRO A 102 -1.02 -26.89 10.66
N PRO A 103 -0.65 -27.97 9.96
CA PRO A 103 0.30 -27.90 8.85
C PRO A 103 -0.17 -26.84 7.88
N HIS A 104 0.75 -25.96 7.46
CA HIS A 104 0.38 -24.92 6.49
C HIS A 104 -0.14 -25.62 5.23
N PRO A 105 -1.37 -25.29 4.75
CA PRO A 105 -2.02 -26.08 3.68
C PRO A 105 -1.23 -26.07 2.37
N ASP A 106 -0.28 -25.13 2.20
CA ASP A 106 0.44 -24.95 0.95
C ASP A 106 1.96 -24.84 1.12
N ALA A 107 2.61 -25.99 1.13
CA ALA A 107 4.06 -26.04 0.86
C ALA A 107 4.45 -25.51 -0.54
N LYS A 108 3.46 -25.11 -1.35
CA LYS A 108 3.60 -24.55 -2.70
C LYS A 108 3.29 -23.05 -2.78
N ARG A 109 2.93 -22.42 -1.66
CA ARG A 109 2.56 -21.01 -1.61
C ARG A 109 3.73 -20.13 -2.05
N GLN A 110 3.48 -19.23 -2.98
CA GLN A 110 4.44 -18.21 -3.38
C GLN A 110 4.39 -17.05 -2.39
N TYR A 111 5.44 -16.90 -1.61
CA TYR A 111 5.52 -15.86 -0.59
C TYR A 111 5.72 -14.48 -1.21
N GLY A 112 5.01 -13.49 -0.67
CA GLY A 112 4.92 -12.15 -1.24
C GLY A 112 3.92 -12.06 -2.37
N ASN A 113 3.42 -13.20 -2.79
CA ASN A 113 2.29 -13.40 -3.67
C ASN A 113 2.41 -12.75 -5.06
N PHE A 114 3.54 -13.01 -5.70
CA PHE A 114 3.76 -12.72 -7.11
C PHE A 114 3.81 -14.03 -7.90
N ALA A 115 3.30 -14.02 -9.14
CA ALA A 115 3.27 -15.19 -10.00
C ALA A 115 4.66 -15.70 -10.39
N LYS A 116 5.68 -14.84 -10.31
CA LYS A 116 7.04 -15.14 -10.77
C LYS A 116 8.05 -15.04 -9.63
N ALA A 117 9.10 -15.85 -9.73
CA ALA A 117 10.15 -15.95 -8.72
C ALA A 117 10.97 -14.66 -8.53
N GLU A 118 11.05 -13.84 -9.54
CA GLU A 118 11.72 -12.53 -9.51
C GLU A 118 10.91 -11.44 -8.77
N GLY A 119 9.67 -11.76 -8.33
CA GLY A 119 8.78 -10.79 -7.73
C GLY A 119 7.98 -9.99 -8.75
N GLY A 120 7.49 -8.83 -8.38
CA GLY A 120 6.61 -8.03 -9.23
C GLY A 120 6.44 -6.59 -8.77
N PHE A 121 5.49 -5.91 -9.40
CA PHE A 121 5.11 -4.53 -9.08
C PHE A 121 3.62 -4.31 -9.32
N GLY A 122 3.04 -3.34 -8.64
CA GLY A 122 1.63 -3.01 -8.77
C GLY A 122 1.39 -1.63 -9.39
N PRO A 123 0.15 -1.14 -9.31
CA PRO A 123 -0.24 0.14 -9.90
C PRO A 123 0.44 1.35 -9.24
N GLU A 124 1.06 1.20 -8.07
CA GLU A 124 1.81 2.25 -7.37
C GLU A 124 2.84 2.92 -8.26
N ILE A 125 3.42 2.18 -9.19
CA ILE A 125 4.52 2.65 -10.05
C ILE A 125 4.08 3.85 -10.89
N THR A 126 3.09 3.65 -11.74
CA THR A 126 2.60 4.72 -12.62
C THR A 126 1.68 5.68 -11.90
N PHE A 127 1.04 5.27 -10.81
CA PHE A 127 0.31 6.19 -9.95
C PHE A 127 1.22 7.32 -9.43
N ALA A 128 2.34 6.97 -8.81
CA ALA A 128 3.28 7.95 -8.28
C ALA A 128 4.00 8.76 -9.38
N ARG A 129 4.51 8.08 -10.41
CA ARG A 129 5.24 8.75 -11.50
C ARG A 129 4.36 9.74 -12.28
N THR A 130 3.12 9.39 -12.56
CA THR A 130 2.20 10.29 -13.29
C THR A 130 1.93 11.55 -12.48
N LEU A 131 1.73 11.43 -11.17
CA LEU A 131 1.55 12.60 -10.30
C LEU A 131 2.79 13.49 -10.25
N MET A 132 3.98 12.90 -10.18
CA MET A 132 5.24 13.67 -10.21
C MET A 132 5.46 14.38 -11.55
N ALA A 133 5.08 13.76 -12.66
CA ALA A 133 5.23 14.36 -13.98
C ALA A 133 4.31 15.57 -14.20
N VAL A 134 3.10 15.55 -13.62
CA VAL A 134 2.13 16.64 -13.74
C VAL A 134 2.46 17.80 -12.78
N ALA A 135 2.79 17.49 -11.54
CA ALA A 135 3.13 18.47 -10.51
C ALA A 135 4.26 17.92 -9.63
N PRO A 136 5.53 18.29 -9.93
CA PRO A 136 6.67 17.82 -9.15
C PRO A 136 6.50 18.15 -7.67
N ARG A 137 6.43 17.12 -6.84
CA ARG A 137 6.29 17.20 -5.37
C ARG A 137 6.94 16.00 -4.72
N PRO A 138 7.49 16.12 -3.50
CA PRO A 138 8.03 14.96 -2.80
C PRO A 138 6.94 13.94 -2.51
N LEU A 139 7.12 12.70 -2.96
CA LEU A 139 6.16 11.62 -2.77
C LEU A 139 6.74 10.50 -1.91
N ALA A 140 5.83 9.82 -1.20
CA ALA A 140 6.05 8.54 -0.55
C ALA A 140 4.88 7.61 -0.90
N VAL A 141 5.16 6.33 -1.05
CA VAL A 141 4.17 5.29 -1.34
C VAL A 141 4.19 4.26 -0.22
N LEU A 142 3.03 3.97 0.35
CA LEU A 142 2.80 2.84 1.24
C LEU A 142 1.91 1.83 0.52
N LYS A 143 2.41 0.62 0.29
CA LYS A 143 1.63 -0.46 -0.31
C LYS A 143 1.40 -1.57 0.69
N VAL A 144 0.12 -1.90 0.95
CA VAL A 144 -0.27 -3.04 1.80
C VAL A 144 -1.39 -3.80 1.10
N ALA A 145 -1.06 -4.96 0.54
CA ALA A 145 -1.98 -5.72 -0.29
C ALA A 145 -1.85 -7.23 -0.07
N PHE A 146 -2.99 -7.94 -0.06
CA PHE A 146 -3.04 -9.39 0.19
C PHE A 146 -3.96 -10.07 -0.81
N SER A 147 -3.45 -11.05 -1.54
CA SER A 147 -4.19 -11.72 -2.60
C SER A 147 -5.37 -12.53 -2.09
N GLY A 148 -6.43 -12.59 -2.92
CA GLY A 148 -7.61 -13.41 -2.61
C GLY A 148 -8.44 -12.93 -1.42
N THR A 149 -8.27 -11.67 -0.99
CA THR A 149 -8.92 -11.13 0.21
C THR A 149 -10.30 -10.52 -0.08
N SER A 150 -11.22 -10.65 0.88
CA SER A 150 -12.56 -10.06 0.85
C SER A 150 -12.74 -8.98 1.90
N VAL A 151 -13.59 -7.99 1.60
CA VAL A 151 -13.98 -6.96 2.58
C VAL A 151 -14.80 -7.59 3.71
N ALA A 152 -15.63 -8.57 3.38
CA ALA A 152 -16.50 -9.23 4.34
C ALA A 152 -15.75 -10.02 5.44
N LYS A 153 -14.47 -10.36 5.21
CA LYS A 153 -13.70 -11.18 6.14
C LYS A 153 -12.34 -10.56 6.47
N ASP A 154 -11.48 -10.41 5.46
CA ASP A 154 -10.06 -10.12 5.67
C ASP A 154 -9.79 -8.67 6.01
N TRP A 155 -10.67 -7.76 5.53
CA TRP A 155 -10.58 -6.33 5.72
C TRP A 155 -11.62 -5.74 6.67
N ASP A 156 -12.47 -6.57 7.29
CA ASP A 156 -13.44 -6.09 8.27
C ASP A 156 -12.74 -5.67 9.58
N PRO A 157 -12.77 -4.36 9.96
CA PRO A 157 -12.10 -3.87 11.15
C PRO A 157 -12.73 -4.32 12.47
N THR A 158 -13.90 -4.95 12.43
CA THR A 158 -14.66 -5.39 13.62
C THR A 158 -14.34 -6.83 14.01
N LEU A 159 -13.79 -7.61 13.08
CA LEU A 159 -13.47 -9.02 13.29
C LEU A 159 -12.14 -9.20 14.04
N ARG A 160 -12.01 -10.36 14.69
CA ARG A 160 -10.80 -10.78 15.43
C ARG A 160 -10.01 -11.82 14.65
N ASP A 161 -8.72 -11.96 14.99
CA ASP A 161 -7.84 -12.93 14.36
C ASP A 161 -8.45 -14.33 14.22
N PRO A 162 -8.26 -14.97 13.06
CA PRO A 162 -7.47 -14.49 11.90
C PRO A 162 -8.22 -13.53 10.97
N ASP A 163 -9.53 -13.36 11.17
CA ASP A 163 -10.36 -12.47 10.35
C ASP A 163 -10.06 -11.00 10.65
N GLY A 164 -10.22 -10.11 9.66
CA GLY A 164 -9.87 -8.69 9.77
C GLY A 164 -8.35 -8.39 9.85
N ALA A 165 -7.50 -9.40 9.70
CA ALA A 165 -6.05 -9.26 9.88
C ALA A 165 -5.41 -8.36 8.82
N CYS A 166 -5.91 -8.33 7.59
CA CYS A 166 -5.39 -7.46 6.54
C CYS A 166 -5.63 -5.98 6.83
N TYR A 167 -6.80 -5.64 7.38
CA TYR A 167 -7.08 -4.28 7.84
C TYR A 167 -6.11 -3.85 8.95
N ARG A 168 -5.93 -4.70 9.95
CA ARG A 168 -4.99 -4.41 11.06
C ARG A 168 -3.56 -4.26 10.56
N ALA A 169 -3.14 -5.10 9.61
CA ALA A 169 -1.82 -4.99 8.99
C ALA A 169 -1.64 -3.65 8.26
N LEU A 170 -2.65 -3.18 7.52
CA LEU A 170 -2.59 -1.87 6.87
C LEU A 170 -2.39 -0.74 7.89
N VAL A 171 -3.18 -0.72 8.96
CA VAL A 171 -3.08 0.31 10.01
C VAL A 171 -1.74 0.23 10.75
N GLU A 172 -1.25 -0.98 11.01
CA GLU A 172 0.06 -1.21 11.66
C GLU A 172 1.21 -0.73 10.77
N GLU A 173 1.24 -1.13 9.50
CA GLU A 173 2.29 -0.72 8.56
C GLU A 173 2.26 0.80 8.31
N TYR A 174 1.08 1.41 8.24
CA TYR A 174 0.96 2.86 8.19
C TYR A 174 1.62 3.54 9.40
N ARG A 175 1.34 3.06 10.61
CA ARG A 175 1.95 3.62 11.84
C ARG A 175 3.46 3.45 11.87
N LYS A 176 3.97 2.29 11.45
CA LYS A 176 5.41 2.03 11.34
C LYS A 176 6.06 2.95 10.31
N ALA A 177 5.45 3.09 9.15
CA ALA A 177 5.93 3.95 8.07
C ALA A 177 6.00 5.43 8.49
N ILE A 178 4.96 5.94 9.15
CA ILE A 178 4.93 7.31 9.71
C ILE A 178 6.03 7.49 10.76
N ALA A 179 6.19 6.54 11.68
CA ALA A 179 7.21 6.63 12.73
C ALA A 179 8.64 6.60 12.15
N ALA A 180 8.89 5.75 11.17
CA ALA A 180 10.18 5.67 10.48
C ALA A 180 10.50 6.98 9.74
N ALA A 181 9.57 7.54 8.97
CA ALA A 181 9.75 8.82 8.29
C ALA A 181 10.04 9.95 9.27
N LYS A 182 9.29 10.02 10.37
CA LYS A 182 9.49 11.02 11.42
C LYS A 182 10.89 10.94 12.04
N SER A 183 11.43 9.73 12.24
CA SER A 183 12.79 9.57 12.77
C SER A 183 13.88 10.08 11.82
N GLU A 184 13.56 10.20 10.54
CA GLU A 184 14.43 10.76 9.49
C GLU A 184 14.18 12.25 9.24
N GLY A 185 13.28 12.90 9.99
CA GLY A 185 12.90 14.31 9.82
C GLY A 185 11.92 14.53 8.66
N ILE A 186 11.17 13.49 8.27
CA ILE A 186 10.20 13.54 7.18
C ILE A 186 8.77 13.53 7.76
N ILE A 187 7.96 14.48 7.34
CA ILE A 187 6.52 14.54 7.63
C ILE A 187 5.76 13.96 6.45
N LEU A 188 5.02 12.88 6.68
CA LEU A 188 4.15 12.29 5.67
C LEU A 188 2.71 12.81 5.82
N ARG A 189 2.12 13.23 4.71
CA ARG A 189 0.73 13.68 4.62
C ARG A 189 -0.08 12.66 3.81
N PRO A 190 -0.98 11.88 4.42
CA PRO A 190 -1.86 10.97 3.68
C PRO A 190 -2.75 11.76 2.71
N ARG A 191 -2.61 11.50 1.39
CA ARG A 191 -3.34 12.22 0.37
C ARG A 191 -4.31 11.34 -0.40
N ALA A 192 -3.91 10.12 -0.72
CA ALA A 192 -4.73 9.20 -1.48
C ALA A 192 -4.65 7.77 -0.95
N LEU A 193 -5.77 7.06 -1.04
CA LEU A 193 -5.87 5.60 -0.96
C LEU A 193 -6.38 5.07 -2.30
N THR A 194 -5.58 4.26 -2.96
CA THR A 194 -6.03 3.44 -4.08
C THR A 194 -6.46 2.08 -3.55
N TRP A 195 -7.73 1.76 -3.70
CA TRP A 195 -8.34 0.50 -3.30
C TRP A 195 -8.60 -0.38 -4.52
N VAL A 196 -7.79 -1.42 -4.71
CA VAL A 196 -7.89 -2.34 -5.87
C VAL A 196 -8.35 -3.71 -5.37
N GLN A 197 -9.67 -3.86 -5.21
CA GLN A 197 -10.27 -5.06 -4.62
C GLN A 197 -11.77 -5.12 -4.96
N GLY A 198 -12.37 -6.29 -4.94
CA GLY A 198 -13.81 -6.53 -5.13
C GLY A 198 -14.09 -7.91 -5.68
N GLU A 199 -13.13 -8.48 -6.41
CA GLU A 199 -13.30 -9.75 -7.11
C GLU A 199 -13.60 -10.92 -6.15
N SER A 200 -13.00 -10.92 -4.96
CA SER A 200 -13.23 -11.97 -3.94
C SER A 200 -14.58 -11.82 -3.23
N ASP A 201 -15.19 -10.64 -3.28
CA ASP A 201 -16.55 -10.42 -2.77
C ASP A 201 -17.64 -10.62 -3.83
N ALA A 202 -17.29 -10.86 -5.10
CA ALA A 202 -18.23 -11.14 -6.18
C ALA A 202 -18.82 -12.55 -6.09
N THR A 203 -19.51 -12.84 -4.99
CA THR A 203 -20.19 -14.12 -4.68
C THR A 203 -21.63 -13.87 -4.25
N ALA A 204 -22.48 -14.89 -4.35
CA ALA A 204 -23.87 -14.81 -3.90
C ALA A 204 -23.99 -14.40 -2.42
N GLN A 205 -23.01 -14.75 -1.60
CA GLN A 205 -23.01 -14.45 -0.17
C GLN A 205 -22.53 -13.01 0.12
N HIS A 206 -21.49 -12.54 -0.56
CA HIS A 206 -20.82 -11.28 -0.18
C HIS A 206 -21.27 -10.07 -1.00
N ALA A 207 -21.60 -10.25 -2.29
CA ALA A 207 -21.96 -9.13 -3.16
C ALA A 207 -23.12 -8.28 -2.61
N PRO A 208 -24.20 -8.85 -2.02
CA PRO A 208 -25.29 -8.08 -1.44
C PRO A 208 -24.89 -7.21 -0.23
N LEU A 209 -23.77 -7.53 0.42
CA LEU A 209 -23.28 -6.85 1.62
C LEU A 209 -22.09 -5.93 1.33
N TYR A 210 -21.55 -5.98 0.11
CA TYR A 210 -20.27 -5.35 -0.21
C TYR A 210 -20.29 -3.83 -0.06
N GLU A 211 -21.36 -3.16 -0.50
CA GLU A 211 -21.50 -1.70 -0.36
C GLU A 211 -21.39 -1.26 1.10
N ALA A 212 -22.20 -1.86 1.98
CA ALA A 212 -22.23 -1.50 3.40
C ALA A 212 -20.89 -1.80 4.08
N ASN A 213 -20.29 -2.97 3.80
CA ASN A 213 -19.03 -3.38 4.38
C ASN A 213 -17.87 -2.49 3.91
N LEU A 214 -17.79 -2.21 2.60
CA LEU A 214 -16.76 -1.36 2.04
C LEU A 214 -16.83 0.05 2.61
N ARG A 215 -18.02 0.63 2.64
CA ARG A 215 -18.25 1.96 3.20
C ARG A 215 -17.83 2.04 4.66
N ALA A 216 -18.29 1.11 5.49
CA ALA A 216 -17.96 1.07 6.91
C ALA A 216 -16.44 0.92 7.15
N MET A 217 -15.77 0.07 6.37
CA MET A 217 -14.32 -0.13 6.41
C MET A 217 -13.56 1.14 6.04
N LEU A 218 -13.94 1.83 4.97
CA LEU A 218 -13.27 3.05 4.50
C LEU A 218 -13.45 4.23 5.47
N GLU A 219 -14.66 4.42 6.00
CA GLU A 219 -14.93 5.42 7.03
C GLU A 219 -14.11 5.14 8.31
N ARG A 220 -14.00 3.89 8.70
CA ARG A 220 -13.16 3.48 9.83
C ARG A 220 -11.68 3.73 9.53
N LEU A 221 -11.23 3.45 8.32
CA LEU A 221 -9.84 3.65 7.92
C LEU A 221 -9.44 5.13 8.00
N ARG A 222 -10.26 6.05 7.50
CA ARG A 222 -10.01 7.50 7.64
C ARG A 222 -9.81 7.91 9.10
N ARG A 223 -10.60 7.36 10.00
CA ARG A 223 -10.46 7.63 11.46
C ARG A 223 -9.16 7.04 12.02
N ASP A 224 -8.86 5.78 11.72
CA ASP A 224 -7.69 5.08 12.27
C ASP A 224 -6.35 5.62 11.73
N LEU A 225 -6.37 6.20 10.52
CA LEU A 225 -5.22 6.90 9.93
C LEU A 225 -5.16 8.39 10.32
N ASN A 226 -6.18 8.92 11.01
CA ASN A 226 -6.34 10.36 11.28
C ASN A 226 -6.24 11.21 9.99
N ALA A 227 -6.93 10.78 8.94
CA ALA A 227 -6.90 11.39 7.61
C ALA A 227 -8.33 11.59 7.08
N PRO A 228 -9.12 12.55 7.62
CA PRO A 228 -10.52 12.75 7.25
C PRO A 228 -10.69 13.12 5.76
N ASP A 229 -9.72 13.86 5.21
CA ASP A 229 -9.74 14.37 3.82
C ASP A 229 -9.00 13.43 2.84
N LEU A 230 -8.69 12.20 3.26
CA LEU A 230 -8.03 11.22 2.38
C LEU A 230 -8.89 10.95 1.15
N VAL A 231 -8.34 11.23 -0.03
CA VAL A 231 -9.00 10.87 -1.30
C VAL A 231 -8.99 9.36 -1.46
N ILE A 232 -10.15 8.77 -1.70
CA ILE A 232 -10.29 7.32 -1.89
C ILE A 232 -10.64 7.03 -3.34
N LEU A 233 -9.85 6.19 -3.99
CA LEU A 233 -9.98 5.81 -5.39
C LEU A 233 -10.29 4.31 -5.47
N LEU A 234 -11.52 3.98 -5.82
CA LEU A 234 -12.03 2.61 -5.86
C LEU A 234 -11.91 2.03 -7.26
N GLY A 235 -11.46 0.80 -7.37
CA GLY A 235 -11.44 0.06 -8.63
C GLY A 235 -11.19 -1.43 -8.42
N LEU A 236 -11.48 -2.20 -9.45
CA LEU A 236 -11.32 -3.65 -9.47
C LEU A 236 -11.12 -4.13 -10.91
N ASN A 237 -10.78 -5.39 -11.11
CA ASN A 237 -10.70 -5.97 -12.44
C ASN A 237 -12.11 -6.36 -12.94
N THR A 238 -12.68 -5.54 -13.81
CA THR A 238 -14.03 -5.75 -14.37
C THR A 238 -14.13 -7.01 -15.25
N ARG A 239 -13.01 -7.57 -15.72
CA ARG A 239 -12.93 -8.80 -16.54
C ARG A 239 -12.71 -10.07 -15.75
N PHE A 240 -12.60 -9.99 -14.43
CA PHE A 240 -12.39 -11.15 -13.58
C PHE A 240 -13.33 -12.33 -13.94
N GLY A 241 -12.76 -13.54 -14.00
CA GLY A 241 -13.51 -14.71 -14.41
C GLY A 241 -13.97 -14.67 -15.89
N ASN A 242 -13.21 -13.99 -16.74
CA ASN A 242 -13.52 -13.77 -18.16
C ASN A 242 -14.85 -13.00 -18.38
N GLY A 243 -15.20 -12.13 -17.43
CA GLY A 243 -16.45 -11.35 -17.45
C GLY A 243 -17.73 -12.19 -17.28
N LYS A 244 -17.59 -13.45 -16.81
CA LYS A 244 -18.73 -14.38 -16.65
C LYS A 244 -19.22 -14.49 -15.20
N ASN A 245 -18.58 -13.81 -14.25
CA ASN A 245 -19.04 -13.82 -12.86
C ASN A 245 -20.35 -13.06 -12.73
N PRO A 246 -21.47 -13.72 -12.35
CA PRO A 246 -22.80 -13.08 -12.30
C PRO A 246 -22.94 -12.03 -11.21
N HIS A 247 -22.06 -12.03 -10.19
CA HIS A 247 -22.08 -11.08 -9.07
C HIS A 247 -21.14 -9.90 -9.25
N MET A 248 -20.31 -9.89 -10.30
CA MET A 248 -19.39 -8.78 -10.57
C MET A 248 -20.13 -7.45 -10.85
N PRO A 249 -21.26 -7.43 -11.60
CA PRO A 249 -22.02 -6.20 -11.78
C PRO A 249 -22.50 -5.57 -10.46
N ASP A 250 -22.89 -6.39 -9.47
CA ASP A 250 -23.35 -5.91 -8.17
C ASP A 250 -22.21 -5.26 -7.39
N VAL A 251 -21.02 -5.87 -7.39
CA VAL A 251 -19.83 -5.31 -6.73
C VAL A 251 -19.36 -4.01 -7.39
N ILE A 252 -19.41 -3.94 -8.72
CA ILE A 252 -19.10 -2.69 -9.45
C ILE A 252 -20.12 -1.59 -9.11
N ALA A 253 -21.40 -1.92 -9.08
CA ALA A 253 -22.46 -0.98 -8.71
C ALA A 253 -22.27 -0.48 -7.27
N ALA A 254 -21.93 -1.38 -6.36
CA ALA A 254 -21.64 -1.03 -4.97
C ALA A 254 -20.43 -0.08 -4.82
N GLN A 255 -19.34 -0.29 -5.56
CA GLN A 255 -18.21 0.67 -5.55
C GLN A 255 -18.61 2.05 -6.05
N LYS A 256 -19.43 2.11 -7.11
CA LYS A 256 -19.94 3.38 -7.63
C LYS A 256 -20.84 4.08 -6.60
N ALA A 257 -21.73 3.34 -5.95
CA ALA A 257 -22.61 3.87 -4.89
C ALA A 257 -21.80 4.39 -3.69
N VAL A 258 -20.75 3.68 -3.26
CA VAL A 258 -19.84 4.15 -2.20
C VAL A 258 -19.11 5.42 -2.63
N ALA A 259 -18.64 5.50 -3.88
CA ALA A 259 -17.96 6.68 -4.41
C ALA A 259 -18.88 7.91 -4.45
N GLU A 260 -20.15 7.72 -4.79
CA GLU A 260 -21.16 8.79 -4.78
C GLU A 260 -21.55 9.24 -3.35
N ALA A 261 -21.54 8.30 -2.39
CA ALA A 261 -21.99 8.56 -1.02
C ALA A 261 -20.90 9.15 -0.11
N LEU A 262 -19.63 8.89 -0.37
CA LEU A 262 -18.52 9.37 0.44
C LEU A 262 -17.86 10.61 -0.17
N ALA A 263 -17.68 11.66 0.63
CA ALA A 263 -16.86 12.80 0.23
C ALA A 263 -15.43 12.35 -0.11
N HIS A 264 -14.80 12.99 -1.11
CA HIS A 264 -13.44 12.69 -1.55
C HIS A 264 -13.27 11.20 -1.93
N CYS A 265 -14.20 10.68 -2.70
CA CYS A 265 -14.19 9.29 -3.15
C CYS A 265 -14.60 9.22 -4.62
N ALA A 266 -13.83 8.52 -5.44
CA ALA A 266 -14.12 8.31 -6.85
C ALA A 266 -14.02 6.84 -7.22
N TYR A 267 -14.92 6.40 -8.13
CA TYR A 267 -14.77 5.11 -8.82
C TYR A 267 -13.89 5.30 -10.05
N VAL A 268 -12.88 4.46 -10.18
CA VAL A 268 -11.95 4.47 -11.32
C VAL A 268 -12.31 3.32 -12.25
N ASP A 269 -12.75 3.64 -13.44
CA ASP A 269 -13.05 2.62 -14.44
C ASP A 269 -11.77 1.97 -14.97
N THR A 270 -11.60 0.69 -14.67
CA THR A 270 -10.48 -0.13 -15.11
C THR A 270 -10.80 -0.96 -16.36
N SER A 271 -11.98 -0.80 -16.94
CA SER A 271 -12.39 -1.55 -18.14
C SER A 271 -11.43 -1.31 -19.30
N GLY A 272 -11.18 -2.35 -20.10
CA GLY A 272 -10.24 -2.29 -21.20
C GLY A 272 -8.76 -2.37 -20.85
N ALA A 273 -8.37 -2.26 -19.58
CA ALA A 273 -6.99 -2.55 -19.16
C ALA A 273 -6.66 -4.03 -19.45
N GLU A 274 -5.44 -4.27 -19.92
CA GLU A 274 -5.03 -5.60 -20.36
C GLU A 274 -4.99 -6.60 -19.21
N THR A 275 -5.56 -7.78 -19.42
CA THR A 275 -5.64 -8.86 -18.44
C THR A 275 -5.11 -10.17 -19.01
N LEU A 276 -4.56 -11.03 -18.14
CA LEU A 276 -3.93 -12.28 -18.53
C LEU A 276 -4.97 -13.37 -18.90
N PRO A 277 -5.01 -13.86 -20.16
CA PRO A 277 -5.89 -14.93 -20.54
C PRO A 277 -5.40 -16.29 -19.97
N PRO A 278 -6.25 -17.35 -19.89
CA PRO A 278 -7.66 -17.35 -20.32
C PRO A 278 -8.64 -16.87 -19.25
N SER A 279 -8.24 -16.82 -17.99
CA SER A 279 -9.12 -16.52 -16.84
C SER A 279 -9.40 -15.04 -16.67
N HIS A 280 -8.51 -14.18 -17.17
CA HIS A 280 -8.53 -12.73 -16.94
C HIS A 280 -8.64 -12.33 -15.46
N THR A 281 -8.03 -13.14 -14.58
CA THR A 281 -8.04 -12.92 -13.12
C THR A 281 -7.21 -11.72 -12.73
N HIS A 282 -6.08 -11.51 -13.41
CA HIS A 282 -5.16 -10.44 -13.09
C HIS A 282 -4.86 -9.55 -14.32
N PHE A 283 -4.49 -8.32 -14.05
CA PHE A 283 -3.89 -7.45 -15.04
C PHE A 283 -2.49 -7.97 -15.41
N THR A 284 -2.13 -7.81 -16.69
CA THR A 284 -0.73 -7.94 -17.13
C THR A 284 0.11 -6.78 -16.59
N ALA A 285 1.43 -6.80 -16.81
CA ALA A 285 2.28 -5.64 -16.50
C ALA A 285 1.77 -4.36 -17.18
N ALA A 286 1.42 -4.44 -18.46
CA ALA A 286 0.86 -3.30 -19.21
C ALA A 286 -0.47 -2.81 -18.61
N GLY A 287 -1.38 -3.73 -18.28
CA GLY A 287 -2.65 -3.40 -17.63
C GLY A 287 -2.45 -2.80 -16.25
N THR A 288 -1.51 -3.31 -15.45
CA THR A 288 -1.15 -2.79 -14.13
C THR A 288 -0.63 -1.36 -14.22
N LEU A 289 0.24 -1.06 -15.18
CA LEU A 289 0.75 0.29 -15.42
C LEU A 289 -0.37 1.23 -15.90
N GLU A 290 -1.27 0.73 -16.75
CA GLU A 290 -2.39 1.52 -17.25
C GLU A 290 -3.36 1.93 -16.13
N ILE A 291 -3.75 1.01 -15.26
CA ILE A 291 -4.66 1.35 -14.15
C ILE A 291 -4.01 2.34 -13.17
N GLY A 292 -2.69 2.24 -12.93
CA GLY A 292 -1.98 3.23 -12.11
C GLY A 292 -2.08 4.65 -12.65
N LYS A 293 -2.00 4.84 -13.98
CA LYS A 293 -2.22 6.15 -14.61
C LYS A 293 -3.66 6.65 -14.43
N ARG A 294 -4.65 5.76 -14.56
CA ARG A 294 -6.05 6.12 -14.36
C ARG A 294 -6.32 6.55 -12.91
N TYR A 295 -5.71 5.90 -11.93
CA TYR A 295 -5.76 6.33 -10.53
C TYR A 295 -5.14 7.71 -10.33
N ALA A 296 -4.01 8.00 -10.97
CA ALA A 296 -3.39 9.32 -10.90
C ALA A 296 -4.28 10.43 -11.49
N GLU A 297 -4.91 10.15 -12.62
CA GLU A 297 -5.84 11.10 -13.23
C GLU A 297 -7.07 11.33 -12.36
N ALA A 298 -7.67 10.28 -11.81
CA ALA A 298 -8.80 10.40 -10.89
C ALA A 298 -8.44 11.20 -9.62
N PHE A 299 -7.25 10.95 -9.05
CA PHE A 299 -6.77 11.72 -7.91
C PHE A 299 -6.61 13.21 -8.25
N ARG A 300 -6.06 13.54 -9.40
CA ARG A 300 -5.89 14.92 -9.85
C ARG A 300 -7.23 15.65 -10.00
N LEU A 301 -8.23 14.97 -10.55
CA LEU A 301 -9.58 15.53 -10.69
C LEU A 301 -10.24 15.79 -9.33
N GLU A 302 -10.04 14.91 -8.36
CA GLU A 302 -10.52 15.11 -6.99
C GLU A 302 -9.80 16.28 -6.29
N GLU A 303 -8.47 16.41 -6.45
CA GLU A 303 -7.72 17.56 -5.92
C GLU A 303 -8.21 18.89 -6.51
N GLU A 304 -8.48 18.95 -7.82
CA GLU A 304 -9.00 20.14 -8.49
C GLU A 304 -10.42 20.49 -8.03
N SER A 305 -11.25 19.49 -7.75
CA SER A 305 -12.60 19.67 -7.22
C SER A 305 -12.58 20.27 -5.81
N GLN A 306 -11.62 19.84 -4.96
CA GLN A 306 -11.45 20.35 -3.60
C GLN A 306 -10.92 21.79 -3.55
N ALA A 307 -10.21 22.23 -4.59
CA ALA A 307 -9.63 23.55 -4.65
C ALA A 307 -10.60 24.67 -5.11
N ARG A 308 -11.80 24.27 -5.56
CA ARG A 308 -12.88 25.19 -6.00
C ARG A 308 -13.86 25.48 -4.89
#